data_37530c06861182a3bd20ea57234037f8
#
_entry.id   37530c06861182a3bd20ea57234037f8
#
_cell.length_a   1.000
_cell.length_b   1.000
_cell.length_c   1.000
_cell.angle_alpha   90.00
_cell.angle_beta   90.00
_cell.angle_gamma   90.00
#
_symmetry.space_group_name_H-M   'P 1'
#
loop_
_entity.id
_entity.type
_entity.pdbx_description
1 polymer ?
#
loop_
_entity_poly.entity_id
_entity_poly.type
_entity_poly.pdbx_seq_one_letter_code
_entity_poly.pdbx_strand_id
1 'polypeptide(L)'
;MLYIVAGNHTEIPESLKTSSPYRNWEEDVLLPRLPDAQGIATGITAPGGWIARTDKDGKSWSLVCGGLRNVYDIAFNEVGDMFGFDADMEFDAGTPWYRPCRPAAPIPGLAQR
;
A
#
# COMPACT_ATOMS: atom_id res chain seq x y z
N MET A 1 -3.48 -14.42 13.21
CA MET A 1 -2.72 -13.59 12.28
C MET A 1 -3.46 -12.27 12.14
N LEU A 2 -2.75 -11.16 12.17
CA LEU A 2 -3.31 -9.83 12.04
C LEU A 2 -2.92 -9.27 10.67
N TYR A 3 -3.82 -8.53 10.04
CA TYR A 3 -3.54 -7.75 8.86
C TYR A 3 -3.45 -6.28 9.23
N ILE A 4 -2.45 -5.61 8.69
CA ILE A 4 -2.18 -4.20 8.92
C ILE A 4 -2.24 -3.49 7.58
N VAL A 5 -3.03 -2.44 7.51
CA VAL A 5 -3.07 -1.53 6.37
C VAL A 5 -2.36 -0.25 6.76
N ALA A 6 -1.55 0.28 5.86
CA ALA A 6 -0.78 1.49 6.11
C ALA A 6 -0.76 2.39 4.88
N GLY A 7 -0.95 3.67 5.09
CA GLY A 7 -0.79 4.69 4.08
C GLY A 7 0.68 5.01 3.81
N ASN A 8 0.92 5.86 2.82
CA ASN A 8 2.25 6.24 2.36
C ASN A 8 3.08 7.05 3.37
N HIS A 9 2.52 7.42 4.52
CA HIS A 9 3.25 8.06 5.62
C HIS A 9 3.90 7.07 6.60
N THR A 10 3.73 5.78 6.38
CA THR A 10 4.18 4.75 7.31
C THR A 10 5.28 3.92 6.68
N GLU A 11 6.41 3.83 7.36
CA GLU A 11 7.55 3.01 6.91
C GLU A 11 7.22 1.52 6.95
N ILE A 12 7.83 0.78 6.03
CA ILE A 12 7.69 -0.67 5.96
C ILE A 12 8.45 -1.29 7.14
N PRO A 13 7.88 -2.31 7.81
CA PRO A 13 8.59 -3.01 8.88
C PRO A 13 9.92 -3.60 8.40
N GLU A 14 11.00 -3.38 9.14
CA GLU A 14 12.36 -3.84 8.77
C GLU A 14 12.50 -5.37 8.81
N SER A 15 11.75 -6.06 9.67
CA SER A 15 11.87 -7.50 9.93
C SER A 15 10.95 -8.34 9.05
N LEU A 16 11.01 -8.18 7.73
CA LEU A 16 10.23 -8.99 6.82
C LEU A 16 10.75 -10.43 6.72
N LYS A 17 9.82 -11.39 6.70
CA LYS A 17 10.16 -12.79 6.41
C LYS A 17 10.70 -12.96 4.99
N THR A 18 11.63 -13.89 4.83
CA THR A 18 12.13 -14.29 3.50
C THR A 18 11.05 -14.88 2.60
N SER A 19 9.97 -15.41 3.20
CA SER A 19 8.78 -15.92 2.51
C SER A 19 7.72 -14.86 2.26
N SER A 20 8.02 -13.57 2.49
CA SER A 20 7.08 -12.49 2.21
C SER A 20 6.72 -12.50 0.71
N PRO A 21 5.43 -12.42 0.33
CA PRO A 21 5.02 -12.36 -1.06
C PRO A 21 5.62 -11.16 -1.81
N TYR A 22 5.73 -10.03 -1.15
CA TYR A 22 6.35 -8.83 -1.67
C TYR A 22 7.60 -8.51 -0.85
N ARG A 23 8.77 -8.48 -1.46
CA ARG A 23 10.05 -8.29 -0.77
C ARG A 23 10.87 -7.14 -1.30
N ASN A 24 10.73 -6.85 -2.58
CA ASN A 24 11.38 -5.74 -3.24
C ASN A 24 10.40 -4.57 -3.35
N TRP A 25 10.56 -3.57 -2.50
CA TRP A 25 9.65 -2.43 -2.46
C TRP A 25 9.59 -1.65 -3.78
N GLU A 26 10.67 -1.63 -4.52
CA GLU A 26 10.78 -0.97 -5.81
C GLU A 26 10.44 -1.88 -7.01
N GLU A 27 10.16 -3.16 -6.75
CA GLU A 27 9.75 -4.11 -7.79
C GLU A 27 8.38 -3.70 -8.34
N ASP A 28 8.19 -3.82 -9.64
CA ASP A 28 6.98 -3.45 -10.38
C ASP A 28 6.66 -1.94 -10.40
N VAL A 29 7.53 -1.09 -9.91
CA VAL A 29 7.37 0.35 -10.00
C VAL A 29 7.76 0.82 -11.40
N LEU A 30 6.77 0.98 -12.30
CA LEU A 30 6.98 1.45 -13.67
C LEU A 30 7.19 2.95 -13.78
N LEU A 31 6.61 3.72 -12.88
CA LEU A 31 6.73 5.17 -12.82
C LEU A 31 7.35 5.60 -11.50
N PRO A 32 8.14 6.69 -11.49
CA PRO A 32 8.65 7.21 -10.23
C PRO A 32 7.49 7.63 -9.32
N ARG A 33 7.71 7.48 -8.00
CA ARG A 33 6.77 8.00 -7.02
C ARG A 33 6.77 9.53 -7.06
N LEU A 34 5.60 10.12 -6.95
CA LEU A 34 5.43 11.57 -7.02
C LEU A 34 5.33 12.16 -5.60
N PRO A 35 5.91 13.35 -5.38
CA PRO A 35 5.67 14.10 -4.15
C PRO A 35 4.20 14.53 -4.08
N ASP A 36 3.67 14.73 -2.87
CA ASP A 36 2.36 15.31 -2.68
C ASP A 36 2.33 16.75 -3.23
N ALA A 37 1.57 16.97 -4.28
CA ALA A 37 1.50 18.23 -5.00
C ALA A 37 0.85 19.37 -4.18
N GLN A 38 0.06 19.05 -3.17
CA GLN A 38 -0.52 20.04 -2.25
C GLN A 38 0.44 20.51 -1.16
N GLY A 39 1.59 19.87 -1.03
CA GLY A 39 2.59 20.20 -0.02
C GLY A 39 2.20 19.82 1.41
N ILE A 40 1.13 19.06 1.59
CA ILE A 40 0.67 18.61 2.92
C ILE A 40 1.62 17.56 3.49
N ALA A 41 2.22 16.75 2.62
CA ALA A 41 3.14 15.67 2.97
C ALA A 41 4.50 15.88 2.31
N THR A 42 5.15 17.01 2.61
CA THR A 42 6.46 17.35 2.06
C THR A 42 7.50 16.26 2.36
N GLY A 43 8.14 15.74 1.33
CA GLY A 43 9.14 14.67 1.46
C GLY A 43 8.57 13.26 1.45
N ILE A 44 7.25 13.10 1.44
CA ILE A 44 6.58 11.81 1.27
C ILE A 44 6.20 11.64 -0.20
N THR A 45 6.58 10.53 -0.80
CA THR A 45 6.23 10.22 -2.18
C THR A 45 5.16 9.14 -2.25
N ALA A 46 4.21 9.32 -3.15
CA ALA A 46 3.11 8.38 -3.38
C ALA A 46 3.24 7.70 -4.76
N PRO A 47 2.68 6.51 -4.94
CA PRO A 47 2.07 5.65 -3.92
C PRO A 47 3.12 4.98 -3.03
N GLY A 48 2.86 4.90 -1.73
CA GLY A 48 3.80 4.34 -0.75
C GLY A 48 3.10 3.48 0.31
N GLY A 49 1.77 3.39 0.25
CA GLY A 49 0.98 2.57 1.14
C GLY A 49 1.16 1.06 0.89
N TRP A 50 0.92 0.28 1.91
CA TRP A 50 1.15 -1.15 1.89
C TRP A 50 0.18 -1.93 2.79
N ILE A 51 0.08 -3.23 2.54
CA ILE A 51 -0.64 -4.19 3.40
C ILE A 51 0.34 -5.27 3.81
N ALA A 52 0.40 -5.53 5.10
CA ALA A 52 1.21 -6.60 5.68
C ALA A 52 0.39 -7.47 6.62
N ARG A 53 0.91 -8.63 6.92
CA ARG A 53 0.38 -9.52 7.95
C ARG A 53 1.46 -9.83 8.97
N THR A 54 1.04 -9.97 10.22
CA THR A 54 1.94 -10.26 11.34
C THR A 54 1.34 -11.29 12.31
N ASP A 55 2.17 -11.85 13.16
CA ASP A 55 1.70 -12.61 14.31
C ASP A 55 1.06 -11.67 15.36
N LYS A 56 0.44 -12.28 16.38
CA LYS A 56 -0.23 -11.50 17.44
C LYS A 56 0.73 -10.63 18.27
N ASP A 57 2.01 -10.93 18.26
CA ASP A 57 3.03 -10.26 19.05
C ASP A 57 3.82 -9.23 18.23
N GLY A 58 3.52 -9.09 16.93
CA GLY A 58 4.18 -8.13 16.03
C GLY A 58 5.65 -8.44 15.73
N LYS A 59 6.09 -9.69 15.95
CA LYS A 59 7.51 -10.06 15.81
C LYS A 59 7.88 -10.54 14.41
N SER A 60 6.88 -10.93 13.64
CA SER A 60 7.10 -11.60 12.37
C SER A 60 6.20 -11.00 11.29
N TRP A 61 6.80 -10.36 10.31
CA TRP A 61 6.11 -9.60 9.29
C TRP A 61 6.21 -10.22 7.90
N SER A 62 5.12 -10.20 7.18
CA SER A 62 5.08 -10.55 5.75
C SER A 62 4.37 -9.44 5.00
N LEU A 63 5.06 -8.79 4.09
CA LEU A 63 4.48 -7.81 3.20
C LEU A 63 3.63 -8.54 2.16
N VAL A 64 2.37 -8.17 2.04
CA VAL A 64 1.40 -8.80 1.14
C VAL A 64 1.36 -8.09 -0.19
N CYS A 65 1.19 -6.77 -0.16
CA CYS A 65 1.25 -5.94 -1.36
C CYS A 65 1.66 -4.51 -1.01
N GLY A 66 2.05 -3.75 -2.02
CA GLY A 66 2.40 -2.34 -1.93
C GLY A 66 1.84 -1.53 -3.09
N GLY A 67 2.26 -0.29 -3.23
CA GLY A 67 1.82 0.61 -4.29
C GLY A 67 0.42 1.20 -4.06
N LEU A 68 -0.03 1.19 -2.83
CA LEU A 68 -1.27 1.82 -2.38
C LEU A 68 -0.97 3.23 -1.85
N ARG A 69 -2.00 4.07 -1.75
CA ARG A 69 -1.83 5.39 -1.14
C ARG A 69 -2.30 5.42 0.30
N ASN A 70 -3.57 5.16 0.51
CA ASN A 70 -4.18 5.23 1.84
C ASN A 70 -5.36 4.27 1.90
N VAL A 71 -5.08 3.01 2.15
CA VAL A 71 -6.12 1.98 2.28
C VAL A 71 -6.91 2.23 3.55
N TYR A 72 -8.21 2.37 3.40
CA TYR A 72 -9.11 2.63 4.52
C TYR A 72 -9.47 1.36 5.28
N ASP A 73 -9.79 0.29 4.55
CA ASP A 73 -10.23 -0.97 5.14
C ASP A 73 -9.97 -2.14 4.21
N ILE A 74 -9.99 -3.36 4.77
CA ILE A 74 -9.88 -4.61 4.02
C ILE A 74 -10.95 -5.59 4.44
N ALA A 75 -11.41 -6.39 3.48
CA ALA A 75 -12.33 -7.49 3.70
C ALA A 75 -11.89 -8.73 2.92
N PHE A 76 -12.41 -9.87 3.30
CA PHE A 76 -12.13 -11.13 2.62
C PHE A 76 -13.44 -11.76 2.14
N ASN A 77 -13.41 -12.35 0.95
CA ASN A 77 -14.51 -13.17 0.48
C ASN A 77 -14.44 -14.61 1.08
N GLU A 78 -15.43 -15.43 0.74
CA GLU A 78 -15.55 -16.80 1.26
C GLU A 78 -14.39 -17.71 0.84
N VAL A 79 -13.72 -17.41 -0.29
CA VAL A 79 -12.59 -18.19 -0.78
C VAL A 79 -11.23 -17.63 -0.32
N GLY A 80 -11.25 -16.54 0.46
CA GLY A 80 -10.05 -15.95 1.07
C GLY A 80 -9.34 -14.90 0.23
N ASP A 81 -9.93 -14.42 -0.86
CA ASP A 81 -9.39 -13.27 -1.59
C ASP A 81 -9.59 -12.00 -0.80
N MET A 82 -8.55 -11.17 -0.77
CA MET A 82 -8.56 -9.90 -0.08
C MET A 82 -9.03 -8.79 -1.00
N PHE A 83 -9.84 -7.90 -0.46
CA PHE A 83 -10.29 -6.67 -1.11
C PHE A 83 -10.02 -5.50 -0.17
N GLY A 84 -9.59 -4.40 -0.73
CA GLY A 84 -9.36 -3.15 0.00
C GLY A 84 -10.03 -1.97 -0.70
N PHE A 85 -10.19 -0.88 0.04
CA PHE A 85 -10.65 0.39 -0.49
C PHE A 85 -9.55 1.42 -0.32
N ASP A 86 -8.98 1.88 -1.45
CA ASP A 86 -7.84 2.81 -1.47
C ASP A 86 -8.27 4.22 -1.88
N ALA A 87 -7.87 5.20 -1.10
CA ALA A 87 -8.05 6.62 -1.40
C ALA A 87 -6.87 7.13 -2.21
N ASP A 88 -7.12 7.51 -3.45
CA ASP A 88 -6.10 8.01 -4.37
C ASP A 88 -5.80 9.50 -4.16
N MET A 89 -4.73 10.00 -4.78
CA MET A 89 -4.34 11.42 -4.71
C MET A 89 -5.25 12.29 -5.59
N GLU A 90 -5.61 13.47 -5.09
CA GLU A 90 -6.48 14.41 -5.79
C GLU A 90 -5.74 15.36 -6.74
N PHE A 91 -4.44 15.53 -6.57
CA PHE A 91 -3.62 16.52 -7.28
C PHE A 91 -2.35 15.89 -7.86
N ASP A 92 -2.48 14.81 -8.58
CA ASP A 92 -1.35 14.23 -9.30
C ASP A 92 -0.74 15.24 -10.26
N ALA A 93 0.57 15.36 -10.26
CA ALA A 93 1.30 16.29 -11.11
C ALA A 93 0.92 17.78 -10.97
N GLY A 94 0.43 18.18 -9.80
CA GLY A 94 0.12 19.58 -9.48
C GLY A 94 -1.13 20.14 -10.14
N THR A 95 -2.00 19.29 -10.70
CA THR A 95 -3.27 19.68 -11.30
C THR A 95 -4.45 19.12 -10.51
N PRO A 96 -5.61 19.80 -10.48
CA PRO A 96 -6.82 19.31 -9.83
C PRO A 96 -7.42 18.14 -10.63
N TRP A 97 -6.75 17.02 -10.59
CA TRP A 97 -7.14 15.81 -11.28
C TRP A 97 -8.01 14.97 -10.37
N TYR A 98 -9.26 14.75 -10.74
CA TYR A 98 -10.14 13.87 -9.98
C TYR A 98 -9.78 12.40 -10.25
N ARG A 99 -9.25 11.75 -9.22
CA ARG A 99 -9.09 10.30 -9.19
C ARG A 99 -10.02 9.73 -8.13
N PRO A 100 -11.05 8.98 -8.52
CA PRO A 100 -11.99 8.42 -7.55
C PRO A 100 -11.29 7.37 -6.67
N CYS A 101 -11.69 7.32 -5.41
CA CYS A 101 -11.38 6.18 -4.56
C CYS A 101 -11.84 4.89 -5.24
N ARG A 102 -11.09 3.83 -5.12
CA ARG A 102 -11.37 2.58 -5.83
C ARG A 102 -11.29 1.36 -4.92
N PRO A 103 -12.16 0.38 -5.12
CA PRO A 103 -11.92 -0.94 -4.58
C PRO A 103 -10.70 -1.56 -5.27
N ALA A 104 -9.83 -2.16 -4.50
CA ALA A 104 -8.67 -2.88 -4.97
C ALA A 104 -8.77 -4.34 -4.52
N ALA A 105 -8.40 -5.26 -5.40
CA ALA A 105 -8.16 -6.65 -5.06
C ALA A 105 -6.63 -6.87 -5.05
N PRO A 106 -5.96 -6.66 -3.91
CA PRO A 106 -4.52 -6.75 -3.86
C PRO A 106 -4.04 -8.15 -4.23
N ILE A 107 -3.22 -8.23 -5.25
CA ILE A 107 -2.56 -9.48 -5.65
C ILE A 107 -1.28 -9.59 -4.83
N PRO A 108 -1.12 -10.61 -4.00
CA PRO A 108 0.08 -10.79 -3.20
C PRO A 108 1.34 -10.81 -4.08
N GLY A 109 2.32 -9.99 -3.72
CA GLY A 109 3.58 -9.89 -4.45
C GLY A 109 3.61 -8.87 -5.57
N LEU A 110 2.51 -8.16 -5.84
CA LEU A 110 2.48 -7.10 -6.86
C LEU A 110 2.22 -5.72 -6.23
N ALA A 111 2.83 -4.69 -6.81
CA ALA A 111 2.47 -3.31 -6.51
C ALA A 111 1.12 -2.97 -7.16
N GLN A 112 0.23 -2.36 -6.39
CA GLN A 112 -1.03 -1.84 -6.90
C GLN A 112 -0.82 -0.43 -7.50
N ARG A 113 -1.53 -0.12 -8.57
CA ARG A 113 -1.42 1.15 -9.28
C ARG A 113 -2.78 1.68 -9.71
#